data_eab4791c233f1055c684387e1ce4bbd4
#
_entry.id   eab4791c233f1055c684387e1ce4bbd4
#
_cell.length_a   1.000
_cell.length_b   1.000
_cell.length_c   1.000
_cell.angle_alpha   90.00
_cell.angle_beta   90.00
_cell.angle_gamma   90.00
#
_symmetry.space_group_name_H-M   'P 1'
#
loop_
_entity.id
_entity.type
_entity.pdbx_description
1 polymer ?
#
loop_
_entity_poly.entity_id
_entity_poly.type
_entity_poly.pdbx_seq_one_letter_code
_entity_poly.pdbx_strand_id
1 'polypeptide(L)'
;GFTFSKPGAKGISTPCGVGGCWSCAVLIDGSLERACVTPVKSGMIVSTKVEDLEPLRVVHGPEPHLVGGKATPWWEVDYSRYVEAAIWVAGCNLRCPQCQNYGVTYDNTTSPITPSRAARLIARCHREYLTRGVAISGGEPTINRRWLVEFFSELSKLVKPKVRKHLDSNGTILTPDYVDELVEAGCNNIGIEPKCARVSSYMKITGISDPDLASQYLETAWRAAEYVWEHYSDRMYLGIGLVYNADLVSLEEVAEAGERIASIDRRIQVTVLDYFPAFKRRSIKRPTVREMLMVKKMLEDVGLETVVVQTSRGHIGPGNRNLSLAKQP
;
A
#
# COMPACT_ATOMS: atom_id res chain seq x y z
N GLY A 1 3.55 -25.53 -18.91
CA GLY A 1 3.58 -24.56 -17.85
C GLY A 1 4.93 -23.87 -17.80
N PHE A 2 4.95 -22.55 -17.84
CA PHE A 2 6.17 -21.79 -17.59
C PHE A 2 6.44 -21.82 -16.09
N THR A 3 7.57 -22.36 -15.68
CA THR A 3 8.08 -22.26 -14.32
C THR A 3 8.68 -20.86 -14.16
N PHE A 4 8.00 -20.02 -13.38
CA PHE A 4 8.46 -18.68 -13.09
C PHE A 4 9.64 -18.74 -12.11
N SER A 5 10.75 -18.23 -12.60
CA SER A 5 12.02 -17.89 -11.98
C SER A 5 12.33 -18.49 -10.61
N LYS A 6 13.20 -19.50 -10.60
CA LYS A 6 14.13 -19.70 -9.49
C LYS A 6 14.97 -18.43 -9.32
N PRO A 7 15.36 -18.06 -8.07
CA PRO A 7 16.32 -16.97 -7.86
C PRO A 7 17.53 -17.15 -8.77
N GLY A 8 17.87 -16.12 -9.56
CA GLY A 8 18.96 -16.14 -10.53
C GLY A 8 18.60 -16.53 -11.96
N ALA A 9 17.38 -16.97 -12.26
CA ALA A 9 16.94 -17.17 -13.63
C ALA A 9 16.50 -15.81 -14.25
N LYS A 10 16.96 -15.49 -15.45
CA LYS A 10 16.44 -14.38 -16.26
C LYS A 10 15.03 -14.74 -16.76
N GLY A 11 14.05 -14.67 -15.88
CA GLY A 11 12.66 -14.99 -16.16
C GLY A 11 11.76 -13.76 -16.08
N ILE A 12 10.56 -13.88 -16.66
CA ILE A 12 9.54 -12.85 -16.57
C ILE A 12 8.91 -12.91 -15.18
N SER A 13 8.98 -11.84 -14.42
CA SER A 13 8.30 -11.73 -13.12
C SER A 13 6.81 -11.46 -13.33
N THR A 14 5.95 -12.21 -12.64
CA THR A 14 4.48 -12.05 -12.72
C THR A 14 3.86 -11.84 -11.33
N PRO A 15 4.24 -10.79 -10.59
CA PRO A 15 3.92 -10.66 -9.18
C PRO A 15 2.41 -10.60 -8.91
N CYS A 16 1.62 -9.96 -9.77
CA CYS A 16 0.18 -9.89 -9.57
C CYS A 16 -0.61 -11.05 -10.19
N GLY A 17 -0.15 -11.67 -11.28
CA GLY A 17 -0.86 -12.75 -11.99
C GLY A 17 -2.27 -12.40 -12.48
N VAL A 18 -2.66 -11.11 -12.48
CA VAL A 18 -4.00 -10.65 -12.86
C VAL A 18 -3.98 -9.59 -13.98
N GLY A 19 -2.79 -9.20 -14.44
CA GLY A 19 -2.62 -8.30 -15.58
C GLY A 19 -2.58 -6.81 -15.25
N GLY A 20 -3.01 -6.35 -14.06
CA GLY A 20 -3.14 -4.93 -13.75
C GLY A 20 -1.81 -4.20 -13.54
N CYS A 21 -0.78 -4.89 -13.03
CA CYS A 21 0.49 -4.25 -12.64
C CYS A 21 1.47 -4.01 -13.81
N TRP A 22 1.35 -4.72 -14.92
CA TRP A 22 2.24 -4.66 -16.10
C TRP A 22 3.73 -4.95 -15.85
N SER A 23 4.11 -5.47 -14.68
CA SER A 23 5.52 -5.85 -14.39
C SER A 23 6.02 -7.01 -15.27
N CYS A 24 5.11 -7.74 -15.89
CA CYS A 24 5.40 -8.83 -16.79
C CYS A 24 5.25 -8.45 -18.28
N ALA A 25 5.41 -7.16 -18.58
CA ALA A 25 5.33 -6.67 -19.96
C ALA A 25 6.37 -7.35 -20.85
N VAL A 26 5.95 -7.74 -22.04
CA VAL A 26 6.77 -8.36 -23.10
C VAL A 26 6.28 -7.89 -24.46
N LEU A 27 7.12 -7.94 -25.48
CA LEU A 27 6.66 -7.78 -26.86
C LEU A 27 6.25 -9.15 -27.38
N ILE A 28 5.02 -9.26 -27.87
CA ILE A 28 4.50 -10.43 -28.56
C ILE A 28 4.14 -9.99 -29.98
N ASP A 29 4.80 -10.57 -30.97
CA ASP A 29 4.62 -10.21 -32.39
C ASP A 29 4.71 -8.69 -32.63
N GLY A 30 5.60 -8.00 -31.88
CA GLY A 30 5.85 -6.57 -31.94
C GLY A 30 4.88 -5.71 -31.10
N SER A 31 3.84 -6.28 -30.49
CA SER A 31 2.91 -5.57 -29.60
C SER A 31 3.26 -5.75 -28.14
N LEU A 32 3.14 -4.67 -27.33
CA LEU A 32 3.38 -4.74 -25.89
C LEU A 32 2.22 -5.43 -25.19
N GLU A 33 2.49 -6.55 -24.53
CA GLU A 33 1.51 -7.42 -23.89
C GLU A 33 1.93 -7.84 -22.49
N ARG A 34 0.98 -8.43 -21.74
CA ARG A 34 1.20 -8.90 -20.35
C ARG A 34 1.33 -10.41 -20.33
N ALA A 35 2.54 -10.92 -20.07
CA ALA A 35 2.80 -12.36 -20.10
C ALA A 35 1.90 -13.18 -19.15
N CYS A 36 1.51 -12.62 -17.98
CA CYS A 36 0.73 -13.35 -16.99
C CYS A 36 -0.73 -13.66 -17.41
N VAL A 37 -1.27 -12.97 -18.39
CA VAL A 37 -2.68 -13.10 -18.84
C VAL A 37 -2.81 -13.36 -20.34
N THR A 38 -1.70 -13.48 -21.07
CA THR A 38 -1.70 -13.75 -22.50
C THR A 38 -1.43 -15.24 -22.76
N PRO A 39 -2.41 -15.99 -23.30
CA PRO A 39 -2.22 -17.41 -23.63
C PRO A 39 -1.16 -17.60 -24.73
N VAL A 40 -0.29 -18.57 -24.55
CA VAL A 40 0.71 -18.94 -25.57
C VAL A 40 0.04 -19.61 -26.74
N LYS A 41 0.42 -19.20 -27.95
CA LYS A 41 -0.03 -19.81 -29.22
C LYS A 41 1.19 -20.26 -30.03
N SER A 42 1.00 -21.26 -30.91
CA SER A 42 2.04 -21.70 -31.83
C SER A 42 2.43 -20.56 -32.78
N GLY A 43 3.75 -20.40 -33.01
CA GLY A 43 4.27 -19.36 -33.88
C GLY A 43 4.46 -17.98 -33.27
N MET A 44 4.07 -17.76 -32.00
CA MET A 44 4.33 -16.49 -31.30
C MET A 44 5.82 -16.19 -31.22
N ILE A 45 6.19 -14.96 -31.53
CA ILE A 45 7.53 -14.40 -31.30
C ILE A 45 7.47 -13.52 -30.04
N VAL A 46 8.20 -13.92 -29.00
CA VAL A 46 8.21 -13.20 -27.72
C VAL A 46 9.59 -12.59 -27.47
N SER A 47 9.62 -11.28 -27.17
CA SER A 47 10.83 -10.58 -26.73
C SER A 47 10.63 -10.00 -25.35
N THR A 48 11.63 -10.17 -24.49
CA THR A 48 11.68 -9.56 -23.14
C THR A 48 12.40 -8.22 -23.12
N LYS A 49 12.85 -7.73 -24.29
CA LYS A 49 13.53 -6.43 -24.43
C LYS A 49 12.48 -5.32 -24.44
N VAL A 50 12.16 -4.81 -23.27
CA VAL A 50 11.15 -3.75 -23.03
C VAL A 50 11.73 -2.58 -22.22
N GLU A 51 13.02 -2.58 -22.00
CA GLU A 51 13.70 -1.59 -21.15
C GLU A 51 13.61 -0.16 -21.73
N ASP A 52 13.59 -0.04 -23.05
CA ASP A 52 13.48 1.25 -23.75
C ASP A 52 12.03 1.77 -23.89
N LEU A 53 11.05 0.94 -23.53
CA LEU A 53 9.65 1.33 -23.59
C LEU A 53 9.22 1.96 -22.26
N GLU A 54 8.34 2.96 -22.30
CA GLU A 54 7.74 3.52 -21.07
C GLU A 54 6.99 2.43 -20.31
N PRO A 55 7.19 2.30 -18.97
CA PRO A 55 6.46 1.32 -18.20
C PRO A 55 4.98 1.71 -18.12
N LEU A 56 4.11 0.71 -18.11
CA LEU A 56 2.66 0.89 -18.05
C LEU A 56 2.10 0.35 -16.74
N ARG A 57 0.93 0.86 -16.32
CA ARG A 57 0.16 0.34 -15.21
C ARG A 57 -1.31 0.76 -15.31
N VAL A 58 -2.22 -0.11 -14.87
CA VAL A 58 -3.62 0.25 -14.66
C VAL A 58 -3.74 1.11 -13.41
N VAL A 59 -4.38 2.28 -13.55
CA VAL A 59 -4.54 3.29 -12.49
C VAL A 59 -5.98 3.76 -12.45
N HIS A 60 -6.54 3.88 -11.25
CA HIS A 60 -7.83 4.45 -10.94
C HIS A 60 -7.69 5.79 -10.21
N GLY A 61 -8.65 6.66 -10.36
CA GLY A 61 -8.60 8.03 -9.84
C GLY A 61 -7.99 9.01 -10.86
N PRO A 62 -7.51 10.17 -10.44
CA PRO A 62 -7.37 10.62 -9.05
C PRO A 62 -8.69 11.07 -8.40
N GLU A 63 -8.78 10.92 -7.09
CA GLU A 63 -9.88 11.41 -6.27
C GLU A 63 -9.36 12.19 -5.06
N PRO A 64 -10.03 13.29 -4.64
CA PRO A 64 -9.69 14.00 -3.42
C PRO A 64 -10.26 13.28 -2.20
N HIS A 65 -9.45 13.15 -1.14
CA HIS A 65 -9.78 12.42 0.10
C HIS A 65 -9.73 13.30 1.34
N LEU A 66 -10.70 13.08 2.25
CA LEU A 66 -10.79 13.76 3.53
C LEU A 66 -9.97 13.07 4.65
N VAL A 67 -9.61 11.82 4.49
CA VAL A 67 -8.95 11.00 5.53
C VAL A 67 -7.47 10.80 5.29
N GLY A 68 -7.07 10.53 4.05
CA GLY A 68 -5.71 10.13 3.70
C GLY A 68 -5.37 8.67 4.04
N GLY A 69 -4.12 8.29 3.77
CA GLY A 69 -3.59 6.96 4.05
C GLY A 69 -2.85 6.84 5.38
N LYS A 70 -2.11 5.74 5.57
CA LYS A 70 -1.47 5.39 6.86
C LYS A 70 -0.39 6.37 7.30
N ALA A 71 0.33 6.98 6.36
CA ALA A 71 1.33 8.02 6.61
C ALA A 71 0.79 9.43 6.36
N THR A 72 -0.52 9.64 6.47
CA THR A 72 -1.08 10.98 6.57
C THR A 72 -1.05 11.40 8.04
N PRO A 73 -0.31 12.47 8.40
CA PRO A 73 -0.24 12.91 9.78
C PRO A 73 -1.63 13.20 10.35
N TRP A 74 -1.98 12.56 11.46
CA TRP A 74 -3.30 12.67 12.05
C TRP A 74 -3.73 14.11 12.36
N TRP A 75 -2.80 14.97 12.78
CA TRP A 75 -3.09 16.38 13.07
C TRP A 75 -3.46 17.23 11.86
N GLU A 76 -3.26 16.71 10.65
CA GLU A 76 -3.67 17.38 9.41
C GLU A 76 -5.08 17.00 8.96
N VAL A 77 -5.67 15.97 9.55
CA VAL A 77 -7.00 15.46 9.19
C VAL A 77 -8.06 16.17 10.05
N ASP A 78 -8.94 16.95 9.45
CA ASP A 78 -9.99 17.71 10.16
C ASP A 78 -11.36 17.67 9.49
N TYR A 79 -11.48 17.02 8.33
CA TYR A 79 -12.67 16.96 7.47
C TYR A 79 -13.21 18.31 6.97
N SER A 80 -12.55 19.43 7.25
CA SER A 80 -12.95 20.74 6.70
C SER A 80 -12.50 20.90 5.25
N ARG A 81 -11.52 20.12 4.83
CA ARG A 81 -10.94 20.14 3.48
C ARG A 81 -10.31 18.80 3.12
N TYR A 82 -10.12 18.57 1.84
CA TYR A 82 -9.42 17.40 1.34
C TYR A 82 -7.95 17.40 1.79
N VAL A 83 -7.51 16.28 2.36
CA VAL A 83 -6.15 16.12 2.88
C VAL A 83 -5.19 15.57 1.83
N GLU A 84 -5.68 14.73 0.92
CA GLU A 84 -4.90 14.13 -0.17
C GLU A 84 -5.69 14.03 -1.46
N ALA A 85 -5.02 14.23 -2.60
CA ALA A 85 -5.44 13.68 -3.87
C ALA A 85 -4.82 12.28 -4.00
N ALA A 86 -5.61 11.25 -4.30
CA ALA A 86 -5.12 9.87 -4.31
C ALA A 86 -5.41 9.16 -5.63
N ILE A 87 -4.50 8.27 -6.03
CA ILE A 87 -4.68 7.28 -7.09
C ILE A 87 -4.54 5.88 -6.52
N TRP A 88 -5.22 4.92 -7.15
CA TRP A 88 -5.15 3.50 -6.80
C TRP A 88 -4.66 2.71 -8.01
N VAL A 89 -3.66 1.87 -7.79
CA VAL A 89 -3.07 1.05 -8.85
C VAL A 89 -3.54 -0.39 -8.77
N ALA A 90 -3.77 -1.01 -9.92
CA ALA A 90 -4.17 -2.41 -9.99
C ALA A 90 -2.99 -3.36 -9.81
N GLY A 91 -3.31 -4.59 -9.43
CA GLY A 91 -2.37 -5.68 -9.17
C GLY A 91 -1.80 -5.64 -7.75
N CYS A 92 -1.69 -6.82 -7.14
CA CYS A 92 -1.10 -7.04 -5.83
C CYS A 92 -0.43 -8.42 -5.81
N ASN A 93 0.64 -8.57 -5.07
CA ASN A 93 1.29 -9.87 -4.85
C ASN A 93 0.64 -10.69 -3.72
N LEU A 94 -0.26 -10.08 -2.94
CA LEU A 94 -1.08 -10.76 -1.94
C LEU A 94 -2.45 -11.17 -2.52
N ARG A 95 -3.12 -12.10 -1.82
CA ARG A 95 -4.45 -12.62 -2.22
C ARG A 95 -5.46 -12.54 -1.06
N CYS A 96 -5.39 -11.46 -0.27
CA CYS A 96 -6.21 -11.27 0.92
C CYS A 96 -7.70 -11.58 0.64
N PRO A 97 -8.27 -12.59 1.30
CA PRO A 97 -9.67 -12.96 1.05
C PRO A 97 -10.68 -11.84 1.41
N GLN A 98 -10.31 -10.92 2.29
CA GLN A 98 -11.10 -9.77 2.70
C GLN A 98 -10.58 -8.44 2.11
N CYS A 99 -9.93 -8.48 0.92
CA CYS A 99 -9.41 -7.28 0.28
C CYS A 99 -10.52 -6.22 0.11
N GLN A 100 -10.35 -5.06 0.74
CA GLN A 100 -11.31 -3.96 0.64
C GLN A 100 -11.22 -3.25 -0.72
N ASN A 101 -10.04 -3.27 -1.34
CA ASN A 101 -9.76 -2.66 -2.65
C ASN A 101 -9.85 -3.67 -3.82
N TYR A 102 -10.62 -4.76 -3.65
CA TYR A 102 -10.63 -5.84 -4.65
C TYR A 102 -11.04 -5.38 -6.05
N GLY A 103 -11.94 -4.43 -6.17
CA GLY A 103 -12.37 -3.89 -7.47
C GLY A 103 -11.23 -3.26 -8.26
N VAL A 104 -10.35 -2.53 -7.60
CA VAL A 104 -9.13 -1.97 -8.19
C VAL A 104 -8.05 -3.04 -8.35
N THR A 105 -7.81 -3.81 -7.29
CA THR A 105 -6.71 -4.79 -7.22
C THR A 105 -6.75 -5.80 -8.37
N TYR A 106 -7.95 -6.24 -8.73
CA TYR A 106 -8.16 -7.29 -9.76
C TYR A 106 -8.55 -6.74 -11.13
N ASP A 107 -8.55 -5.42 -11.31
CA ASP A 107 -8.83 -4.84 -12.63
C ASP A 107 -7.65 -5.06 -13.61
N ASN A 108 -8.00 -5.57 -14.78
CA ASN A 108 -7.09 -5.77 -15.91
C ASN A 108 -7.69 -5.27 -17.23
N THR A 109 -8.82 -4.58 -17.19
CA THR A 109 -9.59 -4.13 -18.34
C THR A 109 -9.41 -2.63 -18.61
N THR A 110 -9.18 -1.84 -17.59
CA THR A 110 -8.89 -0.42 -17.75
C THR A 110 -7.57 -0.22 -18.48
N SER A 111 -7.55 0.71 -19.43
CA SER A 111 -6.35 1.04 -20.20
C SER A 111 -5.22 1.51 -19.29
N PRO A 112 -4.02 0.92 -19.40
CA PRO A 112 -2.89 1.33 -18.57
C PRO A 112 -2.37 2.71 -18.98
N ILE A 113 -1.70 3.38 -18.05
CA ILE A 113 -1.07 4.68 -18.29
C ILE A 113 0.38 4.70 -17.84
N THR A 114 1.14 5.63 -18.43
CA THR A 114 2.55 5.86 -18.10
C THR A 114 2.69 6.61 -16.77
N PRO A 115 3.87 6.54 -16.10
CA PRO A 115 4.16 7.29 -14.88
C PRO A 115 3.91 8.79 -15.04
N SER A 116 4.40 9.38 -16.14
CA SER A 116 4.26 10.81 -16.43
C SER A 116 2.78 11.23 -16.58
N ARG A 117 1.93 10.39 -17.19
CA ARG A 117 0.50 10.65 -17.30
C ARG A 117 -0.19 10.59 -15.94
N ALA A 118 0.12 9.59 -15.12
CA ALA A 118 -0.41 9.46 -13.77
C ALA A 118 -0.02 10.66 -12.89
N ALA A 119 1.26 11.08 -12.95
CA ALA A 119 1.77 12.23 -12.22
C ALA A 119 1.04 13.54 -12.62
N ARG A 120 0.79 13.76 -13.91
CA ARG A 120 0.01 14.94 -14.37
C ARG A 120 -1.43 14.92 -13.88
N LEU A 121 -2.09 13.76 -13.89
CA LEU A 121 -3.48 13.62 -13.44
C LEU A 121 -3.61 13.95 -11.95
N ILE A 122 -2.77 13.35 -11.10
CA ILE A 122 -2.83 13.58 -9.65
C ILE A 122 -2.41 15.00 -9.27
N ALA A 123 -1.39 15.58 -9.95
CA ALA A 123 -0.96 16.94 -9.72
C ALA A 123 -2.05 17.96 -10.12
N ARG A 124 -2.85 17.66 -11.15
CA ARG A 124 -4.03 18.45 -11.51
C ARG A 124 -5.09 18.40 -10.41
N CYS A 125 -5.47 17.20 -9.95
CA CYS A 125 -6.42 17.02 -8.87
C CYS A 125 -5.95 17.73 -7.58
N HIS A 126 -4.67 17.61 -7.22
CA HIS A 126 -4.08 18.33 -6.09
C HIS A 126 -4.28 19.86 -6.18
N ARG A 127 -4.05 20.45 -7.34
CA ARG A 127 -4.25 21.91 -7.55
C ARG A 127 -5.72 22.30 -7.55
N GLU A 128 -6.59 21.50 -8.16
CA GLU A 128 -8.02 21.77 -8.29
C GLU A 128 -8.72 21.74 -6.92
N TYR A 129 -8.40 20.76 -6.08
CA TYR A 129 -9.01 20.58 -4.77
C TYR A 129 -8.18 21.13 -3.60
N LEU A 130 -7.07 21.79 -3.88
CA LEU A 130 -6.17 22.40 -2.89
C LEU A 130 -5.81 21.44 -1.75
N THR A 131 -5.55 20.16 -2.08
CA THR A 131 -5.20 19.15 -1.09
C THR A 131 -3.84 19.43 -0.45
N ARG A 132 -3.57 18.89 0.75
CA ARG A 132 -2.28 19.06 1.44
C ARG A 132 -1.20 18.13 0.90
N GLY A 133 -1.61 17.01 0.30
CA GLY A 133 -0.72 15.99 -0.23
C GLY A 133 -1.29 15.28 -1.44
N VAL A 134 -0.49 14.38 -1.96
CA VAL A 134 -0.83 13.43 -3.02
C VAL A 134 -0.45 12.02 -2.56
N ALA A 135 -1.23 11.01 -2.93
CA ALA A 135 -1.03 9.65 -2.47
C ALA A 135 -1.18 8.61 -3.59
N ILE A 136 -0.41 7.54 -3.50
CA ILE A 136 -0.59 6.32 -4.29
C ILE A 136 -0.81 5.14 -3.37
N SER A 137 -1.88 4.39 -3.64
CA SER A 137 -2.31 3.20 -2.93
C SER A 137 -2.89 2.18 -3.92
N GLY A 138 -3.83 1.32 -3.51
CA GLY A 138 -4.59 0.44 -4.41
C GLY A 138 -4.45 -1.03 -4.11
N GLY A 139 -3.98 -1.81 -5.10
CA GLY A 139 -3.44 -3.15 -4.92
C GLY A 139 -2.12 -3.06 -4.16
N GLU A 140 -1.00 -3.23 -4.87
CA GLU A 140 0.32 -2.98 -4.27
C GLU A 140 1.18 -2.13 -5.22
N PRO A 141 1.47 -0.87 -4.88
CA PRO A 141 2.25 0.02 -5.74
C PRO A 141 3.65 -0.51 -6.07
N THR A 142 4.33 -1.11 -5.12
CA THR A 142 5.74 -1.48 -5.22
C THR A 142 6.04 -2.62 -6.20
N ILE A 143 5.04 -3.43 -6.60
CA ILE A 143 5.27 -4.57 -7.52
C ILE A 143 5.64 -4.18 -8.95
N ASN A 144 5.54 -2.91 -9.32
CA ASN A 144 6.13 -2.38 -10.55
C ASN A 144 7.10 -1.25 -10.19
N ARG A 145 8.31 -1.65 -9.77
CA ARG A 145 9.36 -0.76 -9.25
C ARG A 145 9.67 0.38 -10.21
N ARG A 146 9.96 0.06 -11.47
CA ARG A 146 10.30 1.06 -12.49
C ARG A 146 9.19 2.11 -12.63
N TRP A 147 7.95 1.67 -12.81
CA TRP A 147 6.80 2.57 -12.93
C TRP A 147 6.65 3.48 -11.70
N LEU A 148 6.81 2.92 -10.50
CA LEU A 148 6.61 3.65 -9.25
C LEU A 148 7.69 4.71 -9.01
N VAL A 149 8.96 4.36 -9.24
CA VAL A 149 10.09 5.29 -9.10
C VAL A 149 9.97 6.43 -10.12
N GLU A 150 9.70 6.11 -11.39
CA GLU A 150 9.46 7.12 -12.43
C GLU A 150 8.25 8.00 -12.10
N PHE A 151 7.16 7.43 -11.53
CA PHE A 151 5.99 8.21 -11.11
C PHE A 151 6.35 9.25 -10.05
N PHE A 152 7.08 8.90 -8.99
CA PHE A 152 7.51 9.86 -7.96
C PHE A 152 8.47 10.90 -8.50
N SER A 153 9.38 10.52 -9.39
CA SER A 153 10.29 11.45 -10.06
C SER A 153 9.52 12.48 -10.89
N GLU A 154 8.58 12.05 -11.72
CA GLU A 154 7.73 12.94 -12.51
C GLU A 154 6.83 13.83 -11.64
N LEU A 155 6.24 13.25 -10.59
CA LEU A 155 5.39 13.97 -9.66
C LEU A 155 6.15 15.07 -8.92
N SER A 156 7.40 14.81 -8.53
CA SER A 156 8.27 15.77 -7.83
C SER A 156 8.61 17.00 -8.67
N LYS A 157 8.54 16.91 -10.00
CA LYS A 157 8.67 18.06 -10.92
C LYS A 157 7.39 18.91 -10.99
N LEU A 158 6.23 18.35 -10.64
CA LEU A 158 4.91 18.97 -10.85
C LEU A 158 4.30 19.58 -9.58
N VAL A 159 4.77 19.16 -8.40
CA VAL A 159 4.31 19.65 -7.10
C VAL A 159 5.45 20.27 -6.30
N LYS A 160 5.11 21.20 -5.37
CA LYS A 160 6.14 21.86 -4.54
C LYS A 160 6.86 20.83 -3.64
N PRO A 161 8.14 21.03 -3.31
CA PRO A 161 8.91 20.07 -2.49
C PRO A 161 8.25 19.70 -1.16
N LYS A 162 7.59 20.67 -0.50
CA LYS A 162 6.91 20.49 0.80
C LYS A 162 5.57 19.74 0.71
N VAL A 163 5.04 19.50 -0.49
CA VAL A 163 3.82 18.71 -0.67
C VAL A 163 4.13 17.27 -0.31
N ARG A 164 3.29 16.67 0.53
CA ARG A 164 3.42 15.24 0.83
C ARG A 164 3.19 14.41 -0.42
N LYS A 165 4.13 13.51 -0.67
CA LYS A 165 4.09 12.51 -1.74
C LYS A 165 4.11 11.15 -1.06
N HIS A 166 2.92 10.62 -0.82
CA HIS A 166 2.65 9.51 0.05
C HIS A 166 2.52 8.20 -0.74
N LEU A 167 3.24 7.18 -0.30
CA LEU A 167 3.13 5.79 -0.73
C LEU A 167 2.47 4.96 0.37
N ASP A 168 1.36 4.28 0.08
CA ASP A 168 0.83 3.17 0.89
C ASP A 168 1.26 1.84 0.29
N SER A 169 1.95 1.01 1.07
CA SER A 169 2.47 -0.29 0.65
C SER A 169 2.20 -1.39 1.70
N ASN A 170 2.07 -2.63 1.24
CA ASN A 170 2.09 -3.80 2.11
C ASN A 170 3.51 -4.17 2.60
N GLY A 171 4.54 -3.50 2.10
CA GLY A 171 5.94 -3.62 2.55
C GLY A 171 6.68 -4.89 2.11
N THR A 172 6.00 -5.86 1.50
CA THR A 172 6.53 -7.22 1.27
C THR A 172 7.78 -7.31 0.39
N ILE A 173 8.07 -6.27 -0.38
CA ILE A 173 9.22 -6.20 -1.30
C ILE A 173 9.99 -4.88 -1.19
N LEU A 174 9.74 -4.12 -0.13
CA LEU A 174 10.48 -2.88 0.17
C LEU A 174 11.85 -3.22 0.79
N THR A 175 12.82 -3.52 -0.06
CA THR A 175 14.23 -3.67 0.34
C THR A 175 14.88 -2.29 0.56
N PRO A 176 15.98 -2.20 1.32
CA PRO A 176 16.70 -0.93 1.56
C PRO A 176 16.98 -0.13 0.29
N ASP A 177 17.56 -0.77 -0.73
CA ASP A 177 17.84 -0.16 -2.04
C ASP A 177 16.58 0.37 -2.75
N TYR A 178 15.44 -0.26 -2.53
CA TYR A 178 14.18 0.22 -3.09
C TYR A 178 13.64 1.43 -2.33
N VAL A 179 13.78 1.44 -1.01
CA VAL A 179 13.44 2.62 -0.18
C VAL A 179 14.30 3.80 -0.59
N ASP A 180 15.61 3.60 -0.78
CA ASP A 180 16.55 4.64 -1.20
C ASP A 180 16.13 5.27 -2.54
N GLU A 181 15.82 4.46 -3.55
CA GLU A 181 15.31 4.95 -4.85
C GLU A 181 14.01 5.75 -4.72
N LEU A 182 13.08 5.33 -3.85
CA LEU A 182 11.82 6.05 -3.63
C LEU A 182 12.07 7.42 -2.98
N VAL A 183 12.99 7.49 -2.01
CA VAL A 183 13.40 8.76 -1.38
C VAL A 183 14.05 9.68 -2.40
N GLU A 184 14.98 9.18 -3.21
CA GLU A 184 15.65 9.94 -4.27
C GLU A 184 14.67 10.44 -5.32
N ALA A 185 13.64 9.65 -5.65
CA ALA A 185 12.57 10.04 -6.55
C ALA A 185 11.62 11.09 -5.93
N GLY A 186 11.76 11.35 -4.62
CA GLY A 186 11.02 12.40 -3.91
C GLY A 186 9.79 11.91 -3.14
N CYS A 187 9.60 10.60 -2.92
CA CYS A 187 8.67 10.10 -1.93
C CYS A 187 9.11 10.60 -0.54
N ASN A 188 8.20 11.20 0.22
CA ASN A 188 8.51 11.79 1.54
C ASN A 188 7.53 11.40 2.64
N ASN A 189 6.56 10.54 2.32
CA ASN A 189 5.65 9.91 3.29
C ASN A 189 5.45 8.45 2.87
N ILE A 190 5.59 7.52 3.80
CA ILE A 190 5.41 6.11 3.52
C ILE A 190 4.56 5.43 4.60
N GLY A 191 3.46 4.81 4.18
CA GLY A 191 2.64 3.93 5.00
C GLY A 191 2.99 2.48 4.72
N ILE A 192 3.57 1.79 5.69
CA ILE A 192 3.91 0.37 5.59
C ILE A 192 2.89 -0.43 6.39
N GLU A 193 2.32 -1.48 5.79
CA GLU A 193 1.31 -2.32 6.43
C GLU A 193 1.81 -3.77 6.60
N PRO A 194 2.59 -4.07 7.66
CA PRO A 194 2.97 -5.44 8.01
C PRO A 194 1.75 -6.31 8.35
N LYS A 195 0.61 -5.70 8.67
CA LYS A 195 -0.69 -6.26 9.00
C LYS A 195 -0.78 -6.82 10.42
N CYS A 196 0.22 -7.55 10.90
CA CYS A 196 0.22 -8.28 12.19
C CYS A 196 1.65 -8.62 12.62
N ALA A 197 1.81 -9.28 13.78
CA ALA A 197 3.11 -9.68 14.31
C ALA A 197 3.50 -11.13 13.95
N ARG A 198 2.52 -12.04 13.82
CA ARG A 198 2.76 -13.49 13.71
C ARG A 198 2.54 -14.02 12.30
N VAL A 199 3.40 -14.91 11.83
CA VAL A 199 3.30 -15.56 10.51
C VAL A 199 1.96 -16.27 10.32
N SER A 200 1.45 -16.95 11.35
CA SER A 200 0.17 -17.67 11.28
C SER A 200 -1.01 -16.75 11.01
N SER A 201 -1.06 -15.58 11.64
CA SER A 201 -2.08 -14.54 11.40
C SER A 201 -1.88 -13.89 10.03
N TYR A 202 -0.62 -13.64 9.65
CA TYR A 202 -0.28 -13.11 8.34
C TYR A 202 -0.80 -14.01 7.20
N MET A 203 -0.60 -15.33 7.30
CA MET A 203 -1.13 -16.31 6.34
C MET A 203 -2.66 -16.25 6.25
N LYS A 204 -3.35 -16.19 7.40
CA LYS A 204 -4.82 -16.05 7.46
C LYS A 204 -5.31 -14.77 6.80
N ILE A 205 -4.62 -13.65 7.03
CA ILE A 205 -4.97 -12.33 6.49
C ILE A 205 -4.69 -12.26 4.99
N THR A 206 -3.52 -12.72 4.54
CA THR A 206 -3.04 -12.50 3.17
C THR A 206 -3.45 -13.58 2.19
N GLY A 207 -3.85 -14.76 2.68
CA GLY A 207 -4.16 -15.92 1.86
C GLY A 207 -2.95 -16.66 1.30
N ILE A 208 -1.74 -16.36 1.79
CA ILE A 208 -0.52 -17.10 1.45
C ILE A 208 -0.56 -18.45 2.17
N SER A 209 -0.35 -19.54 1.43
CA SER A 209 -0.31 -20.89 1.98
C SER A 209 1.12 -21.39 2.29
N ASP A 210 2.13 -20.76 1.73
CA ASP A 210 3.54 -21.06 1.97
C ASP A 210 4.05 -20.28 3.20
N PRO A 211 4.41 -20.97 4.31
CA PRO A 211 4.84 -20.30 5.54
C PRO A 211 6.19 -19.59 5.40
N ASP A 212 7.10 -20.11 4.58
CA ASP A 212 8.42 -19.50 4.37
C ASP A 212 8.27 -18.18 3.59
N LEU A 213 7.45 -18.17 2.55
CA LEU A 213 7.12 -16.94 1.83
C LEU A 213 6.37 -15.94 2.72
N ALA A 214 5.43 -16.41 3.54
CA ALA A 214 4.70 -15.57 4.48
C ALA A 214 5.64 -14.93 5.51
N SER A 215 6.57 -15.71 6.05
CA SER A 215 7.60 -15.23 6.98
C SER A 215 8.51 -14.19 6.32
N GLN A 216 9.00 -14.48 5.12
CA GLN A 216 9.84 -13.56 4.36
C GLN A 216 9.13 -12.22 4.10
N TYR A 217 7.89 -12.25 3.66
CA TYR A 217 7.11 -11.04 3.37
C TYR A 217 6.82 -10.21 4.62
N LEU A 218 6.42 -10.87 5.71
CA LEU A 218 6.15 -10.22 6.97
C LEU A 218 7.41 -9.54 7.51
N GLU A 219 8.54 -10.25 7.52
CA GLU A 219 9.80 -9.73 8.02
C GLU A 219 10.36 -8.61 7.13
N THR A 220 10.21 -8.72 5.80
CA THR A 220 10.60 -7.63 4.88
C THR A 220 9.83 -6.35 5.18
N ALA A 221 8.52 -6.45 5.44
CA ALA A 221 7.70 -5.28 5.76
C ALA A 221 8.12 -4.61 7.08
N TRP A 222 8.44 -5.40 8.10
CA TRP A 222 8.94 -4.88 9.38
C TRP A 222 10.32 -4.24 9.25
N ARG A 223 11.26 -4.91 8.57
CA ARG A 223 12.60 -4.34 8.30
C ARG A 223 12.56 -3.07 7.47
N ALA A 224 11.61 -2.98 6.54
CA ALA A 224 11.42 -1.75 5.78
C ALA A 224 11.00 -0.58 6.70
N ALA A 225 10.13 -0.83 7.69
CA ALA A 225 9.74 0.20 8.67
C ALA A 225 10.93 0.62 9.55
N GLU A 226 11.71 -0.34 10.05
CA GLU A 226 12.95 -0.11 10.81
C GLU A 226 13.94 0.72 9.97
N TYR A 227 14.21 0.31 8.72
CA TYR A 227 15.14 0.99 7.82
C TYR A 227 14.71 2.43 7.51
N VAL A 228 13.43 2.66 7.21
CA VAL A 228 12.91 4.00 6.95
C VAL A 228 13.11 4.90 8.17
N TRP A 229 12.83 4.40 9.37
CA TRP A 229 12.98 5.17 10.58
C TRP A 229 14.44 5.52 10.88
N GLU A 230 15.32 4.54 10.81
CA GLU A 230 16.75 4.70 11.10
C GLU A 230 17.46 5.65 10.14
N HIS A 231 17.11 5.60 8.84
CA HIS A 231 17.87 6.32 7.81
C HIS A 231 17.17 7.59 7.31
N TYR A 232 15.84 7.72 7.51
CA TYR A 232 15.04 8.75 6.82
C TYR A 232 14.02 9.46 7.71
N SER A 233 13.99 9.24 9.03
CA SER A 233 13.01 9.86 9.94
C SER A 233 13.07 11.39 10.00
N ASP A 234 14.14 12.00 9.55
CA ASP A 234 14.32 13.46 9.43
C ASP A 234 13.63 14.07 8.20
N ARG A 235 13.37 13.27 7.16
CA ARG A 235 12.84 13.74 5.87
C ARG A 235 11.73 12.87 5.26
N MET A 236 11.40 11.76 5.88
CA MET A 236 10.29 10.89 5.47
C MET A 236 9.38 10.59 6.66
N TYR A 237 8.10 10.92 6.52
CA TYR A 237 7.11 10.57 7.54
C TYR A 237 6.70 9.10 7.39
N LEU A 238 6.89 8.31 8.44
CA LEU A 238 6.50 6.91 8.51
C LEU A 238 5.18 6.74 9.24
N GLY A 239 4.24 6.00 8.66
CA GLY A 239 3.07 5.47 9.33
C GLY A 239 3.01 3.94 9.20
N ILE A 240 2.67 3.25 10.29
CA ILE A 240 2.53 1.79 10.28
C ILE A 240 1.04 1.42 10.28
N GLY A 241 0.66 0.51 9.37
CA GLY A 241 -0.67 -0.05 9.28
C GLY A 241 -0.75 -1.43 9.94
N LEU A 242 -1.68 -1.57 10.88
CA LEU A 242 -2.07 -2.87 11.44
C LEU A 242 -3.52 -3.17 11.06
N VAL A 243 -3.92 -4.43 11.13
CA VAL A 243 -5.30 -4.83 10.95
C VAL A 243 -5.80 -5.50 12.21
N TYR A 244 -7.07 -5.28 12.53
CA TYR A 244 -7.73 -5.98 13.62
C TYR A 244 -9.07 -6.57 13.18
N ASN A 245 -9.26 -7.81 13.54
CA ASN A 245 -10.52 -8.55 13.57
C ASN A 245 -10.28 -9.77 14.48
N ALA A 246 -11.14 -9.98 15.46
CA ALA A 246 -10.95 -11.04 16.46
C ALA A 246 -10.84 -12.47 15.88
N ASP A 247 -11.39 -12.70 14.68
CA ASP A 247 -11.26 -13.99 13.97
C ASP A 247 -9.85 -14.17 13.33
N LEU A 248 -9.07 -13.10 13.20
CA LEU A 248 -7.80 -13.09 12.46
C LEU A 248 -6.58 -12.79 13.33
N VAL A 249 -6.70 -11.85 14.26
CA VAL A 249 -5.60 -11.34 15.09
C VAL A 249 -6.09 -11.23 16.54
N SER A 250 -5.38 -11.82 17.49
CA SER A 250 -5.72 -11.71 18.90
C SER A 250 -5.26 -10.36 19.50
N LEU A 251 -5.81 -10.01 20.67
CA LEU A 251 -5.40 -8.78 21.36
C LEU A 251 -3.95 -8.86 21.83
N GLU A 252 -3.50 -10.04 22.26
CA GLU A 252 -2.09 -10.26 22.65
C GLU A 252 -1.16 -9.99 21.45
N GLU A 253 -1.54 -10.43 20.26
CA GLU A 253 -0.75 -10.17 19.04
C GLU A 253 -0.75 -8.69 18.66
N VAL A 254 -1.83 -7.96 18.92
CA VAL A 254 -1.86 -6.50 18.76
C VAL A 254 -0.85 -5.83 19.68
N ALA A 255 -0.76 -6.28 20.95
CA ALA A 255 0.24 -5.78 21.89
C ALA A 255 1.67 -6.08 21.41
N GLU A 256 1.95 -7.30 20.96
CA GLU A 256 3.26 -7.67 20.38
C GLU A 256 3.65 -6.77 19.20
N ALA A 257 2.71 -6.50 18.29
CA ALA A 257 2.94 -5.57 17.19
C ALA A 257 3.22 -4.15 17.71
N GLY A 258 2.49 -3.71 18.73
CA GLY A 258 2.69 -2.42 19.39
C GLY A 258 4.06 -2.31 20.05
N GLU A 259 4.50 -3.33 20.77
CA GLU A 259 5.82 -3.40 21.40
C GLU A 259 6.94 -3.35 20.34
N ARG A 260 6.78 -4.06 19.22
CA ARG A 260 7.73 -4.00 18.10
C ARG A 260 7.82 -2.58 17.54
N ILE A 261 6.72 -1.90 17.33
CA ILE A 261 6.72 -0.51 16.85
C ILE A 261 7.36 0.41 17.89
N ALA A 262 6.99 0.29 19.16
CA ALA A 262 7.54 1.11 20.24
C ALA A 262 9.05 0.91 20.43
N SER A 263 9.58 -0.28 20.10
CA SER A 263 11.02 -0.55 20.11
C SER A 263 11.77 0.15 18.97
N ILE A 264 11.10 0.44 17.84
CA ILE A 264 11.66 1.28 16.78
C ILE A 264 11.59 2.74 17.26
N ASP A 265 10.39 3.28 17.46
CA ASP A 265 10.17 4.58 18.09
C ASP A 265 8.68 4.77 18.44
N ARG A 266 8.41 5.34 19.63
CA ARG A 266 7.04 5.59 20.13
C ARG A 266 6.28 6.67 19.36
N ARG A 267 6.98 7.53 18.64
CA ARG A 267 6.41 8.63 17.85
C ARG A 267 5.85 8.17 16.50
N ILE A 268 6.16 6.97 16.06
CA ILE A 268 5.62 6.42 14.79
C ILE A 268 4.10 6.36 14.89
N GLN A 269 3.41 6.96 13.90
CA GLN A 269 1.96 6.87 13.81
C GLN A 269 1.52 5.45 13.47
N VAL A 270 0.57 4.93 14.24
CA VAL A 270 -0.05 3.62 13.98
C VAL A 270 -1.50 3.80 13.58
N THR A 271 -1.87 3.24 12.43
CA THR A 271 -3.27 3.22 11.96
C THR A 271 -3.77 1.78 11.95
N VAL A 272 -4.79 1.48 12.76
CA VAL A 272 -5.40 0.14 12.83
C VAL A 272 -6.69 0.11 12.04
N LEU A 273 -6.74 -0.78 11.03
CA LEU A 273 -7.91 -0.98 10.19
C LEU A 273 -8.85 -2.02 10.82
N ASP A 274 -10.12 -1.68 10.95
CA ASP A 274 -11.18 -2.60 11.38
C ASP A 274 -11.58 -3.50 10.21
N TYR A 275 -10.92 -4.66 10.06
CA TYR A 275 -11.26 -5.55 8.96
C TYR A 275 -12.71 -6.04 9.05
N PHE A 276 -13.51 -5.62 8.08
CA PHE A 276 -14.94 -5.95 7.95
C PHE A 276 -15.18 -6.93 6.81
N PRO A 277 -16.37 -7.57 6.73
CA PRO A 277 -16.71 -8.47 5.64
C PRO A 277 -16.54 -7.83 4.27
N ALA A 278 -15.66 -8.38 3.45
CA ALA A 278 -15.38 -7.88 2.10
C ALA A 278 -14.97 -9.02 1.16
N PHE A 279 -15.06 -8.78 -0.14
CA PHE A 279 -14.63 -9.67 -1.22
C PHE A 279 -15.07 -11.12 -1.03
N LYS A 280 -14.13 -12.05 -0.75
CA LYS A 280 -14.39 -13.49 -0.57
C LYS A 280 -14.65 -13.89 0.88
N ARG A 281 -14.24 -13.09 1.87
CA ARG A 281 -14.42 -13.36 3.28
C ARG A 281 -15.55 -12.50 3.85
N ARG A 282 -16.77 -13.01 3.75
CA ARG A 282 -17.98 -12.30 4.17
C ARG A 282 -18.56 -12.81 5.49
N SER A 283 -18.01 -13.89 6.05
CA SER A 283 -18.51 -14.52 7.29
C SER A 283 -17.95 -13.89 8.56
N ILE A 284 -16.87 -13.11 8.50
CA ILE A 284 -16.34 -12.42 9.67
C ILE A 284 -17.27 -11.27 10.09
N LYS A 285 -17.31 -10.98 11.39
CA LYS A 285 -18.03 -9.81 11.90
C LYS A 285 -17.11 -8.58 11.91
N ARG A 286 -17.65 -7.42 11.54
CA ARG A 286 -16.91 -6.16 11.70
C ARG A 286 -16.64 -5.89 13.18
N PRO A 287 -15.41 -5.54 13.57
CA PRO A 287 -15.13 -5.11 14.93
C PRO A 287 -16.02 -3.94 15.35
N THR A 288 -16.53 -3.99 16.58
CA THR A 288 -17.31 -2.92 17.15
C THR A 288 -16.43 -1.72 17.50
N VAL A 289 -17.03 -0.54 17.65
CA VAL A 289 -16.30 0.66 18.10
C VAL A 289 -15.60 0.40 19.45
N ARG A 290 -16.26 -0.36 20.36
CA ARG A 290 -15.70 -0.71 21.67
C ARG A 290 -14.43 -1.57 21.54
N GLU A 291 -14.43 -2.57 20.68
CA GLU A 291 -13.26 -3.42 20.40
C GLU A 291 -12.11 -2.58 19.82
N MET A 292 -12.40 -1.71 18.84
CA MET A 292 -11.38 -0.85 18.27
C MET A 292 -10.81 0.15 19.29
N LEU A 293 -11.61 0.64 20.23
CA LEU A 293 -11.12 1.47 21.34
C LEU A 293 -10.26 0.67 22.33
N MET A 294 -10.57 -0.63 22.55
CA MET A 294 -9.69 -1.51 23.34
C MET A 294 -8.34 -1.72 22.66
N VAL A 295 -8.34 -1.98 21.35
CA VAL A 295 -7.12 -2.06 20.54
C VAL A 295 -6.30 -0.79 20.64
N LYS A 296 -6.95 0.38 20.47
CA LYS A 296 -6.30 1.69 20.61
C LYS A 296 -5.63 1.84 21.97
N LYS A 297 -6.38 1.57 23.05
CA LYS A 297 -5.86 1.68 24.41
C LYS A 297 -4.65 0.76 24.64
N MET A 298 -4.71 -0.49 24.17
CA MET A 298 -3.59 -1.42 24.26
C MET A 298 -2.31 -0.87 23.63
N LEU A 299 -2.42 -0.33 22.43
CA LEU A 299 -1.29 0.27 21.72
C LEU A 299 -0.77 1.54 22.42
N GLU A 300 -1.65 2.33 23.03
CA GLU A 300 -1.26 3.49 23.84
C GLU A 300 -0.60 3.05 25.16
N ASP A 301 -1.06 1.95 25.77
CA ASP A 301 -0.50 1.41 27.03
C ASP A 301 0.93 0.88 26.85
N VAL A 302 1.31 0.40 25.67
CA VAL A 302 2.72 0.08 25.34
C VAL A 302 3.56 1.31 24.99
N GLY A 303 2.98 2.51 25.04
CA GLY A 303 3.66 3.79 24.96
C GLY A 303 3.64 4.46 23.58
N LEU A 304 2.85 3.99 22.63
CA LEU A 304 2.70 4.65 21.32
C LEU A 304 1.91 5.95 21.45
N GLU A 305 2.45 7.04 20.90
CA GLU A 305 1.92 8.41 21.10
C GLU A 305 0.78 8.73 20.11
N THR A 306 0.81 8.18 18.90
CA THR A 306 -0.17 8.48 17.86
C THR A 306 -0.81 7.19 17.34
N VAL A 307 -1.91 6.79 17.97
CA VAL A 307 -2.71 5.63 17.56
C VAL A 307 -4.04 6.09 16.99
N VAL A 308 -4.30 5.69 15.74
CA VAL A 308 -5.56 5.97 15.03
C VAL A 308 -6.24 4.65 14.74
N VAL A 309 -7.50 4.51 15.10
CA VAL A 309 -8.29 3.31 14.76
C VAL A 309 -9.43 3.67 13.82
N GLN A 310 -9.57 2.90 12.76
CA GLN A 310 -10.75 2.94 11.90
C GLN A 310 -11.91 2.26 12.60
N THR A 311 -13.11 2.80 12.45
CA THR A 311 -14.34 2.22 13.02
C THR A 311 -15.51 2.40 12.06
N SER A 312 -16.64 1.75 12.36
CA SER A 312 -17.90 1.98 11.63
C SER A 312 -18.45 3.42 11.74
N ARG A 313 -17.89 4.25 12.63
CA ARG A 313 -18.26 5.65 12.86
C ARG A 313 -17.19 6.64 12.42
N GLY A 314 -16.18 6.20 11.65
CA GLY A 314 -15.04 7.02 11.24
C GLY A 314 -13.77 6.68 12.02
N HIS A 315 -12.77 7.54 11.92
CA HIS A 315 -11.46 7.36 12.55
C HIS A 315 -11.43 8.02 13.92
N ILE A 316 -10.83 7.33 14.90
CA ILE A 316 -10.63 7.83 16.26
C ILE A 316 -9.13 7.84 16.54
N GLY A 317 -8.59 9.01 16.82
CA GLY A 317 -7.17 9.24 17.08
C GLY A 317 -6.86 9.63 18.52
N PRO A 318 -5.68 10.22 18.77
CA PRO A 318 -5.25 10.69 20.08
C PRO A 318 -6.30 11.56 20.77
N GLY A 319 -6.40 11.44 22.10
CA GLY A 319 -7.40 12.15 22.91
C GLY A 319 -8.85 11.73 22.61
N ASN A 320 -9.06 10.57 21.98
CA ASN A 320 -10.34 10.07 21.51
C ASN A 320 -11.10 11.05 20.58
N ARG A 321 -10.38 11.94 19.92
CA ARG A 321 -10.93 12.80 18.88
C ARG A 321 -11.49 11.93 17.76
N ASN A 322 -12.82 11.98 17.62
CA ASN A 322 -13.52 11.24 16.56
C ASN A 322 -13.72 12.13 15.34
N LEU A 323 -13.26 11.65 14.19
CA LEU A 323 -13.55 12.23 12.91
C LEU A 323 -14.64 11.37 12.25
N SER A 324 -15.89 11.81 12.37
CA SER A 324 -17.06 11.10 11.86
C SER A 324 -17.23 11.29 10.36
N LEU A 325 -17.48 10.19 9.64
CA LEU A 325 -17.88 10.20 8.23
C LEU A 325 -19.22 10.92 7.96
N ALA A 326 -20.02 11.19 9.01
CA ALA A 326 -21.31 11.87 8.90
C ALA A 326 -21.25 13.34 8.44
N LYS A 327 -20.05 13.88 8.23
CA LYS A 327 -19.82 15.24 7.69
C LYS A 327 -19.20 15.23 6.29
N GLN A 328 -19.31 14.13 5.55
CA GLN A 328 -18.97 14.15 4.14
C GLN A 328 -20.03 14.93 3.38
N PRO A 329 -19.67 15.92 2.55
CA PRO A 329 -20.62 16.62 1.69
C PRO A 329 -21.19 15.71 0.61
#